data_6d52ee5e4407ee95ebdc9f11f0de0d8c
#
_entry.id   6d52ee5e4407ee95ebdc9f11f0de0d8c
#
_cell.length_a   1.000
_cell.length_b   1.000
_cell.length_c   1.000
_cell.angle_alpha   90.00
_cell.angle_beta   90.00
_cell.angle_gamma   90.00
#
_symmetry.space_group_name_H-M   'P 1'
#
loop_
_entity.id
_entity.type
_entity.pdbx_description
1 polymer ?
#
loop_
_entity_poly.entity_id
_entity_poly.type
_entity_poly.pdbx_seq_one_letter_code
_entity_poly.pdbx_strand_id
1 'polypeptide(L)'
;MRFITPLANALLCLASVGSIAQELPTANPESVGLSSEGLAQVTQNLQAHVDAGHIAGVVAAVLKDGKLVYLESLGQRDLESASPMSDDALFRVYSMTRPVTSLAAMILWEEGHFQLDDPISKYLPEFASQRVFSDPSTPDMAQTRARVGDIKVADLMRHTSGLGSRSSSIYVEQGVRLRSLTLEQVVSNAARVPLFSDPGTRFGYGLSATILGRLIEVWSGQTLDSVFAERVFAPLEMQDTVFYVDPERQKRLATVYRPDADGQLRPHEMEDIPFTQQVPLLEGGVGLVSSTLDFAKFSQL
;
A
#
# COMPACT_ATOMS: atom_id res chain seq x y z
N MET A 1 33.56 -64.33 4.29
CA MET A 1 32.14 -64.12 4.11
C MET A 1 31.86 -62.65 4.38
N ARG A 2 31.61 -61.85 3.32
CA ARG A 2 31.25 -60.41 3.42
C ARG A 2 29.77 -60.34 3.11
N PHE A 3 28.97 -59.84 4.06
CA PHE A 3 27.55 -59.56 3.85
C PHE A 3 27.42 -58.13 3.29
N ILE A 4 26.85 -58.04 2.10
CA ILE A 4 26.47 -56.80 1.43
C ILE A 4 25.00 -56.56 1.75
N THR A 5 24.70 -55.47 2.44
CA THR A 5 23.34 -54.97 2.71
C THR A 5 22.94 -54.02 1.59
N PRO A 6 21.78 -54.15 0.94
CA PRO A 6 21.33 -53.19 -0.05
C PRO A 6 20.72 -51.95 0.61
N LEU A 7 21.20 -50.77 0.21
CA LEU A 7 20.54 -49.46 0.50
C LEU A 7 19.22 -49.41 -0.30
N ALA A 8 18.12 -49.30 0.41
CA ALA A 8 16.83 -48.95 -0.18
C ALA A 8 16.76 -47.42 -0.43
N ASN A 9 16.75 -47.03 -1.71
CA ASN A 9 16.45 -45.67 -2.12
C ASN A 9 14.95 -45.41 -1.92
N ALA A 10 14.60 -44.65 -0.91
CA ALA A 10 13.26 -44.06 -0.75
C ALA A 10 13.14 -42.85 -1.69
N LEU A 11 12.43 -43.02 -2.81
CA LEU A 11 12.02 -41.91 -3.67
C LEU A 11 10.93 -41.14 -2.95
N LEU A 12 11.27 -39.96 -2.42
CA LEU A 12 10.29 -39.00 -1.91
C LEU A 12 9.59 -38.36 -3.12
N CYS A 13 8.38 -38.80 -3.44
CA CYS A 13 7.49 -38.07 -4.35
C CYS A 13 7.04 -36.79 -3.66
N LEU A 14 7.66 -35.69 -3.98
CA LEU A 14 7.11 -34.32 -3.70
C LEU A 14 5.88 -34.18 -4.61
N ALA A 15 4.70 -34.44 -4.07
CA ALA A 15 3.45 -34.02 -4.67
C ALA A 15 3.44 -32.46 -4.59
N SER A 16 3.61 -31.81 -5.73
CA SER A 16 3.29 -30.41 -5.89
C SER A 16 1.77 -30.26 -5.67
N VAL A 17 1.37 -29.89 -4.46
CA VAL A 17 0.01 -29.42 -4.20
C VAL A 17 -0.06 -28.08 -4.93
N GLY A 18 -0.64 -28.09 -6.13
CA GLY A 18 -1.03 -26.85 -6.80
C GLY A 18 -2.00 -26.14 -5.87
N SER A 19 -1.59 -24.98 -5.35
CA SER A 19 -2.47 -24.10 -4.58
C SER A 19 -3.58 -23.67 -5.54
N ILE A 20 -4.77 -24.25 -5.38
CA ILE A 20 -5.98 -23.72 -6.00
C ILE A 20 -6.26 -22.45 -5.22
N ALA A 21 -6.11 -21.29 -5.88
CA ALA A 21 -6.48 -19.99 -5.28
C ALA A 21 -7.88 -20.14 -4.69
N GLN A 22 -8.00 -19.95 -3.40
CA GLN A 22 -9.30 -20.07 -2.72
C GLN A 22 -10.10 -18.82 -3.06
N GLU A 23 -11.07 -18.97 -3.96
CA GLU A 23 -12.02 -17.91 -4.26
C GLU A 23 -12.74 -17.49 -2.98
N LEU A 24 -13.02 -16.18 -2.84
CA LEU A 24 -13.84 -15.69 -1.74
C LEU A 24 -15.19 -16.44 -1.77
N PRO A 25 -15.61 -17.07 -0.65
CA PRO A 25 -16.90 -17.71 -0.62
C PRO A 25 -18.00 -16.69 -0.89
N THR A 26 -19.00 -17.07 -1.68
CA THR A 26 -20.11 -16.19 -2.03
C THR A 26 -21.34 -16.51 -1.18
N ALA A 27 -22.26 -15.55 -1.02
CA ALA A 27 -23.54 -15.76 -0.39
C ALA A 27 -24.64 -14.91 -1.07
N ASN A 28 -25.86 -15.40 -0.98
CA ASN A 28 -27.02 -14.60 -1.32
C ASN A 28 -27.19 -13.49 -0.26
N PRO A 29 -27.39 -12.22 -0.63
CA PRO A 29 -27.54 -11.10 0.30
C PRO A 29 -28.51 -11.35 1.44
N GLU A 30 -29.70 -11.87 1.17
CA GLU A 30 -30.74 -12.14 2.17
C GLU A 30 -30.29 -13.17 3.22
N SER A 31 -29.43 -14.11 2.84
CA SER A 31 -28.93 -15.14 3.76
C SER A 31 -27.99 -14.59 4.83
N VAL A 32 -27.47 -13.38 4.64
CA VAL A 32 -26.58 -12.67 5.57
C VAL A 32 -27.17 -11.34 6.06
N GLY A 33 -28.49 -11.14 5.88
CA GLY A 33 -29.21 -9.97 6.38
C GLY A 33 -29.03 -8.70 5.56
N LEU A 34 -28.60 -8.82 4.31
CA LEU A 34 -28.57 -7.71 3.33
C LEU A 34 -29.76 -7.81 2.36
N SER A 35 -30.10 -6.71 1.70
CA SER A 35 -31.18 -6.64 0.74
C SER A 35 -30.65 -6.61 -0.68
N SER A 36 -31.06 -7.55 -1.53
CA SER A 36 -30.75 -7.51 -2.97
C SER A 36 -31.27 -6.24 -3.64
N GLU A 37 -32.46 -5.74 -3.21
CA GLU A 37 -33.01 -4.47 -3.69
C GLU A 37 -32.09 -3.29 -3.30
N GLY A 38 -31.58 -3.27 -2.06
CA GLY A 38 -30.61 -2.27 -1.59
C GLY A 38 -29.31 -2.30 -2.39
N LEU A 39 -28.79 -3.49 -2.70
CA LEU A 39 -27.58 -3.62 -3.53
C LEU A 39 -27.84 -3.21 -4.98
N ALA A 40 -29.01 -3.50 -5.54
CA ALA A 40 -29.40 -3.00 -6.87
C ALA A 40 -29.48 -1.46 -6.91
N GLN A 41 -29.91 -0.82 -5.79
CA GLN A 41 -29.87 0.64 -5.67
C GLN A 41 -28.43 1.19 -5.67
N VAL A 42 -27.47 0.46 -5.05
CA VAL A 42 -26.04 0.81 -5.12
C VAL A 42 -25.57 0.77 -6.59
N THR A 43 -25.89 -0.31 -7.32
CA THR A 43 -25.54 -0.43 -8.76
C THR A 43 -26.09 0.74 -9.56
N GLN A 44 -27.37 1.11 -9.38
CA GLN A 44 -28.00 2.23 -10.09
C GLN A 44 -27.31 3.56 -9.78
N ASN A 45 -26.95 3.81 -8.52
CA ASN A 45 -26.24 5.03 -8.12
C ASN A 45 -24.83 5.10 -8.72
N LEU A 46 -24.09 4.00 -8.70
CA LEU A 46 -22.76 3.94 -9.31
C LEU A 46 -22.82 4.15 -10.83
N GLN A 47 -23.81 3.50 -11.51
CA GLN A 47 -24.03 3.67 -12.94
C GLN A 47 -24.36 5.12 -13.28
N ALA A 48 -25.18 5.80 -12.49
CA ALA A 48 -25.48 7.21 -12.70
C ALA A 48 -24.25 8.12 -12.65
N HIS A 49 -23.25 7.80 -11.80
CA HIS A 49 -21.98 8.53 -11.79
C HIS A 49 -21.13 8.27 -13.02
N VAL A 50 -21.15 7.04 -13.56
CA VAL A 50 -20.48 6.69 -14.82
C VAL A 50 -21.17 7.42 -15.99
N ASP A 51 -22.49 7.35 -16.08
CA ASP A 51 -23.28 7.96 -17.17
C ASP A 51 -23.14 9.49 -17.18
N ALA A 52 -23.01 10.10 -16.01
CA ALA A 52 -22.77 11.54 -15.86
C ALA A 52 -21.29 11.94 -16.15
N GLY A 53 -20.39 10.99 -16.40
CA GLY A 53 -18.97 11.26 -16.64
C GLY A 53 -18.21 11.72 -15.40
N HIS A 54 -18.74 11.50 -14.19
CA HIS A 54 -18.03 11.84 -12.96
C HIS A 54 -16.85 10.89 -12.68
N ILE A 55 -16.97 9.62 -13.09
CA ILE A 55 -15.94 8.60 -13.05
C ILE A 55 -15.93 7.82 -14.35
N ALA A 56 -14.77 7.32 -14.76
CA ALA A 56 -14.64 6.50 -15.97
C ALA A 56 -15.27 5.11 -15.78
N GLY A 57 -15.11 4.53 -14.62
CA GLY A 57 -15.64 3.24 -14.23
C GLY A 57 -15.32 2.93 -12.78
N VAL A 58 -15.87 1.83 -12.30
CA VAL A 58 -15.74 1.38 -10.91
C VAL A 58 -15.86 -0.13 -10.82
N VAL A 59 -15.12 -0.74 -9.88
CA VAL A 59 -15.39 -2.08 -9.36
C VAL A 59 -15.78 -1.93 -7.90
N ALA A 60 -16.96 -2.41 -7.54
CA ALA A 60 -17.49 -2.33 -6.18
C ALA A 60 -17.77 -3.72 -5.64
N ALA A 61 -17.33 -3.98 -4.40
CA ALA A 61 -17.58 -5.24 -3.70
C ALA A 61 -18.15 -4.99 -2.31
N VAL A 62 -19.04 -5.86 -1.86
CA VAL A 62 -19.52 -5.90 -0.48
C VAL A 62 -19.28 -7.29 0.08
N LEU A 63 -18.62 -7.34 1.24
CA LEU A 63 -18.40 -8.55 1.99
C LEU A 63 -19.20 -8.51 3.29
N LYS A 64 -19.79 -9.64 3.67
CA LYS A 64 -20.50 -9.80 4.93
C LYS A 64 -20.21 -11.19 5.49
N ASP A 65 -19.79 -11.24 6.75
CA ASP A 65 -19.46 -12.49 7.46
C ASP A 65 -18.45 -13.37 6.68
N GLY A 66 -17.40 -12.75 6.14
CA GLY A 66 -16.36 -13.43 5.36
C GLY A 66 -16.78 -13.86 3.95
N LYS A 67 -17.96 -13.45 3.46
CA LYS A 67 -18.50 -13.86 2.16
C LYS A 67 -18.70 -12.68 1.24
N LEU A 68 -18.37 -12.85 -0.03
CA LEU A 68 -18.66 -11.89 -1.08
C LEU A 68 -20.15 -11.97 -1.44
N VAL A 69 -20.88 -10.88 -1.22
CA VAL A 69 -22.33 -10.81 -1.46
C VAL A 69 -22.71 -9.88 -2.62
N TYR A 70 -21.76 -9.08 -3.06
CA TYR A 70 -21.94 -8.16 -4.17
C TYR A 70 -20.60 -7.89 -4.83
N LEU A 71 -20.57 -7.94 -6.15
CA LEU A 71 -19.44 -7.56 -6.99
C LEU A 71 -20.00 -7.05 -8.31
N GLU A 72 -19.69 -5.79 -8.64
CA GLU A 72 -20.14 -5.15 -9.87
C GLU A 72 -19.02 -4.33 -10.50
N SER A 73 -18.89 -4.47 -11.81
CA SER A 73 -17.94 -3.74 -12.65
C SER A 73 -18.70 -2.89 -13.65
N LEU A 74 -18.60 -1.58 -13.53
CA LEU A 74 -19.38 -0.62 -14.33
C LEU A 74 -18.46 0.35 -15.06
N GLY A 75 -18.87 0.80 -16.25
CA GLY A 75 -18.14 1.78 -17.06
C GLY A 75 -16.91 1.21 -17.75
N GLN A 76 -15.87 2.03 -17.88
CA GLN A 76 -14.67 1.72 -18.64
C GLN A 76 -13.41 1.80 -17.76
N ARG A 77 -12.51 0.85 -17.96
CA ARG A 77 -11.16 0.84 -17.37
C ARG A 77 -10.25 1.88 -18.05
N ASP A 78 -10.49 2.10 -19.35
CA ASP A 78 -9.77 3.08 -20.15
C ASP A 78 -10.72 3.69 -21.19
N LEU A 79 -10.88 5.03 -21.15
CA LEU A 79 -11.80 5.76 -22.01
C LEU A 79 -11.27 5.90 -23.43
N GLU A 80 -9.95 5.99 -23.62
CA GLU A 80 -9.35 6.21 -24.94
C GLU A 80 -9.47 4.97 -25.82
N SER A 81 -9.23 3.79 -25.22
CA SER A 81 -9.37 2.49 -25.90
C SER A 81 -10.78 1.90 -25.80
N ALA A 82 -11.71 2.57 -25.10
CA ALA A 82 -13.04 2.09 -24.76
C ALA A 82 -13.04 0.70 -24.12
N SER A 83 -11.98 0.37 -23.35
CA SER A 83 -11.85 -0.90 -22.66
C SER A 83 -12.86 -0.99 -21.52
N PRO A 84 -13.73 -2.00 -21.46
CA PRO A 84 -14.71 -2.13 -20.38
C PRO A 84 -14.02 -2.36 -19.03
N MET A 85 -14.67 -1.94 -17.95
CA MET A 85 -14.28 -2.33 -16.61
C MET A 85 -14.53 -3.83 -16.41
N SER A 86 -13.69 -4.50 -15.62
CA SER A 86 -13.82 -5.92 -15.32
C SER A 86 -13.49 -6.20 -13.84
N ASP A 87 -14.00 -7.30 -13.31
CA ASP A 87 -13.83 -7.68 -11.89
C ASP A 87 -12.37 -7.88 -11.51
N ASP A 88 -11.53 -8.24 -12.48
CA ASP A 88 -10.09 -8.44 -12.34
C ASP A 88 -9.26 -7.19 -12.64
N ALA A 89 -9.90 -6.02 -12.84
CA ALA A 89 -9.19 -4.77 -13.08
C ALA A 89 -8.24 -4.44 -11.93
N LEU A 90 -7.07 -3.90 -12.28
CA LEU A 90 -6.04 -3.50 -11.34
C LEU A 90 -6.07 -1.99 -11.13
N PHE A 91 -5.90 -1.58 -9.90
CA PHE A 91 -5.93 -0.18 -9.49
C PHE A 91 -4.66 0.20 -8.74
N ARG A 92 -4.12 1.38 -9.00
CA ARG A 92 -3.15 2.02 -8.14
C ARG A 92 -3.86 2.36 -6.83
N VAL A 93 -3.54 1.64 -5.75
CA VAL A 93 -4.26 1.80 -4.47
C VAL A 93 -3.67 2.91 -3.59
N TYR A 94 -2.57 3.53 -4.03
CA TYR A 94 -1.94 4.66 -3.36
C TYR A 94 -1.93 4.51 -1.82
N SER A 95 -2.59 5.40 -1.10
CA SER A 95 -2.57 5.42 0.36
C SER A 95 -3.24 4.21 1.03
N MET A 96 -3.97 3.39 0.31
CA MET A 96 -4.43 2.09 0.79
C MET A 96 -3.27 1.08 0.98
N THR A 97 -2.07 1.40 0.50
CA THR A 97 -0.82 0.68 0.86
C THR A 97 -0.53 0.73 2.36
N ARG A 98 -0.89 1.82 3.06
CA ARG A 98 -0.53 2.08 4.46
C ARG A 98 -1.03 1.03 5.46
N PRO A 99 -2.27 0.56 5.41
CA PRO A 99 -2.72 -0.53 6.28
C PRO A 99 -1.95 -1.84 6.05
N VAL A 100 -1.55 -2.14 4.81
CA VAL A 100 -0.68 -3.31 4.51
C VAL A 100 0.68 -3.15 5.19
N THR A 101 1.29 -1.97 5.09
CA THR A 101 2.56 -1.64 5.78
C THR A 101 2.41 -1.75 7.30
N SER A 102 1.30 -1.26 7.85
CA SER A 102 1.04 -1.35 9.28
C SER A 102 0.86 -2.80 9.75
N LEU A 103 0.14 -3.62 8.97
CA LEU A 103 -0.01 -5.05 9.26
C LEU A 103 1.35 -5.76 9.26
N ALA A 104 2.17 -5.56 8.22
CA ALA A 104 3.51 -6.15 8.14
C ALA A 104 4.40 -5.75 9.33
N ALA A 105 4.32 -4.48 9.76
CA ALA A 105 5.01 -4.04 10.96
C ALA A 105 4.47 -4.73 12.23
N MET A 106 3.15 -4.89 12.37
CA MET A 106 2.55 -5.54 13.53
C MET A 106 2.88 -7.04 13.62
N ILE A 107 3.03 -7.72 12.49
CA ILE A 107 3.53 -9.10 12.45
C ILE A 107 4.95 -9.18 13.06
N LEU A 108 5.84 -8.27 12.66
CA LEU A 108 7.20 -8.20 13.22
C LEU A 108 7.22 -7.76 14.69
N TRP A 109 6.24 -6.97 15.13
CA TRP A 109 6.06 -6.63 16.53
C TRP A 109 5.66 -7.85 17.37
N GLU A 110 4.74 -8.68 16.91
CA GLU A 110 4.36 -9.95 17.56
C GLU A 110 5.54 -10.91 17.68
N GLU A 111 6.45 -10.87 16.71
CA GLU A 111 7.71 -11.64 16.73
C GLU A 111 8.79 -11.04 17.66
N GLY A 112 8.55 -9.86 18.23
CA GLY A 112 9.42 -9.23 19.21
C GLY A 112 10.58 -8.42 18.63
N HIS A 113 10.55 -8.06 17.33
CA HIS A 113 11.62 -7.30 16.68
C HIS A 113 11.74 -5.87 17.22
N PHE A 114 10.68 -5.28 17.74
CA PHE A 114 10.66 -3.93 18.30
C PHE A 114 9.53 -3.74 19.33
N GLN A 115 9.58 -2.59 20.05
CA GLN A 115 8.49 -2.12 20.90
C GLN A 115 7.86 -0.87 20.28
N LEU A 116 6.54 -0.69 20.47
CA LEU A 116 5.81 0.49 19.93
C LEU A 116 6.36 1.81 20.47
N ASP A 117 6.89 1.82 21.68
CA ASP A 117 7.51 3.00 22.33
C ASP A 117 8.99 3.17 22.01
N ASP A 118 9.63 2.27 21.26
CA ASP A 118 11.01 2.43 20.84
C ASP A 118 11.16 3.71 20.01
N PRO A 119 12.22 4.51 20.27
CA PRO A 119 12.57 5.60 19.38
C PRO A 119 13.06 5.05 18.04
N ILE A 120 12.58 5.59 16.93
CA ILE A 120 13.00 5.12 15.60
C ILE A 120 14.51 5.28 15.38
N SER A 121 15.15 6.23 16.07
CA SER A 121 16.60 6.46 16.04
C SER A 121 17.43 5.26 16.57
N LYS A 122 16.82 4.34 17.30
CA LYS A 122 17.41 3.06 17.69
C LYS A 122 17.74 2.19 16.44
N TYR A 123 16.96 2.31 15.41
CA TYR A 123 17.03 1.51 14.18
C TYR A 123 17.50 2.33 12.97
N LEU A 124 17.19 3.62 12.95
CA LEU A 124 17.54 4.61 11.94
C LEU A 124 18.26 5.78 12.61
N PRO A 125 19.58 5.66 12.88
CA PRO A 125 20.32 6.62 13.71
C PRO A 125 20.34 8.04 13.11
N GLU A 126 20.09 8.21 11.81
CA GLU A 126 19.97 9.51 11.16
C GLU A 126 18.86 10.39 11.73
N PHE A 127 17.84 9.81 12.39
CA PHE A 127 16.78 10.56 13.06
C PHE A 127 17.14 11.05 14.47
N ALA A 128 18.31 10.66 15.02
CA ALA A 128 18.69 11.00 16.40
C ALA A 128 18.76 12.50 16.66
N SER A 129 19.25 13.29 15.69
CA SER A 129 19.48 14.74 15.81
C SER A 129 18.49 15.60 15.03
N GLN A 130 17.43 15.00 14.47
CA GLN A 130 16.46 15.75 13.67
C GLN A 130 15.80 16.88 14.49
N ARG A 131 15.73 18.05 13.90
CA ARG A 131 15.20 19.28 14.52
C ARG A 131 13.74 19.52 14.11
N VAL A 132 13.13 20.56 14.63
CA VAL A 132 11.76 20.99 14.30
C VAL A 132 11.82 22.39 13.71
N PHE A 133 11.04 22.71 12.69
CA PHE A 133 10.88 24.07 12.18
C PHE A 133 10.38 25.00 13.29
N SER A 134 10.97 26.20 13.41
CA SER A 134 10.51 27.21 14.36
C SER A 134 9.10 27.68 14.01
N ASP A 135 8.83 27.85 12.71
CA ASP A 135 7.50 28.11 12.15
C ASP A 135 7.19 27.09 11.02
N PRO A 136 6.30 26.12 11.25
CA PRO A 136 5.95 25.14 10.25
C PRO A 136 5.06 25.68 9.12
N SER A 137 4.49 26.89 9.26
CA SER A 137 3.69 27.53 8.20
C SER A 137 4.55 28.17 7.11
N THR A 138 5.77 28.57 7.48
CA THR A 138 6.80 29.12 6.60
C THR A 138 8.11 28.36 6.81
N PRO A 139 8.19 27.09 6.35
CA PRO A 139 9.31 26.23 6.66
C PRO A 139 10.62 26.75 6.04
N ASP A 140 11.59 27.05 6.91
CA ASP A 140 12.93 27.50 6.55
C ASP A 140 13.98 26.57 7.21
N MET A 141 14.85 25.97 6.40
CA MET A 141 15.90 25.07 6.86
C MET A 141 16.85 25.70 7.87
N ALA A 142 17.04 27.03 7.83
CA ALA A 142 17.90 27.77 8.74
C ALA A 142 17.19 28.12 10.08
N GLN A 143 15.87 28.11 10.13
CA GLN A 143 15.07 28.50 11.29
C GLN A 143 14.46 27.29 12.00
N THR A 144 15.27 26.66 12.84
CA THR A 144 14.88 25.43 13.51
C THR A 144 15.17 25.50 15.01
N ARG A 145 14.47 24.69 15.77
CA ARG A 145 14.70 24.49 17.21
C ARG A 145 14.96 23.00 17.53
N ALA A 146 15.46 22.73 18.71
CA ALA A 146 15.50 21.36 19.20
C ALA A 146 14.07 20.80 19.32
N ARG A 147 13.93 19.51 18.99
CA ARG A 147 12.65 18.80 19.21
C ARG A 147 12.47 18.46 20.69
N VAL A 148 11.23 18.31 21.10
CA VAL A 148 10.85 17.75 22.40
C VAL A 148 10.41 16.31 22.20
N GLY A 149 11.13 15.37 22.83
CA GLY A 149 10.89 13.92 22.70
C GLY A 149 11.44 13.31 21.41
N ASP A 150 11.41 11.99 21.36
CA ASP A 150 11.83 11.19 20.21
C ASP A 150 10.63 10.76 19.38
N ILE A 151 10.87 10.54 18.08
CA ILE A 151 9.85 9.91 17.22
C ILE A 151 9.79 8.43 17.60
N LYS A 152 8.64 7.96 18.06
CA LYS A 152 8.40 6.56 18.40
C LYS A 152 7.86 5.80 17.18
N VAL A 153 8.02 4.48 17.15
CA VAL A 153 7.41 3.63 16.12
C VAL A 153 5.89 3.85 16.07
N ALA A 154 5.22 3.92 17.22
CA ALA A 154 3.79 4.22 17.32
C ALA A 154 3.40 5.57 16.67
N ASP A 155 4.29 6.57 16.66
CA ASP A 155 4.02 7.87 16.04
C ASP A 155 3.97 7.77 14.51
N LEU A 156 4.74 6.86 13.90
CA LEU A 156 4.66 6.59 12.47
C LEU A 156 3.30 5.99 12.10
N MET A 157 2.82 5.03 12.86
CA MET A 157 1.54 4.34 12.62
C MET A 157 0.33 5.27 12.83
N ARG A 158 0.43 6.21 13.78
CA ARG A 158 -0.64 7.18 14.12
C ARG A 158 -0.55 8.48 13.33
N HIS A 159 0.47 8.65 12.48
CA HIS A 159 0.75 9.92 11.81
C HIS A 159 0.97 11.10 12.79
N THR A 160 1.65 10.85 13.90
CA THR A 160 2.01 11.87 14.89
C THR A 160 3.53 12.10 14.96
N SER A 161 4.28 11.58 14.00
CA SER A 161 5.75 11.68 13.96
C SER A 161 6.31 13.09 13.79
N GLY A 162 5.51 14.04 13.31
CA GLY A 162 5.95 15.37 12.90
C GLY A 162 6.53 15.47 11.50
N LEU A 163 6.65 14.34 10.78
CA LEU A 163 7.11 14.31 9.38
C LEU A 163 6.11 15.01 8.45
N GLY A 164 6.63 15.69 7.43
CA GLY A 164 5.81 16.40 6.46
C GLY A 164 5.17 15.50 5.40
N SER A 165 4.27 16.12 4.61
CA SER A 165 3.71 15.50 3.41
C SER A 165 4.75 15.39 2.31
N ARG A 166 4.71 14.31 1.52
CA ARG A 166 5.56 14.12 0.33
C ARG A 166 5.45 15.25 -0.70
N SER A 167 4.31 15.96 -0.71
CA SER A 167 4.01 17.06 -1.62
C SER A 167 4.27 18.44 -1.01
N SER A 168 4.83 18.55 0.20
CA SER A 168 5.22 19.86 0.74
C SER A 168 6.36 20.46 -0.08
N SER A 169 6.33 21.77 -0.30
CA SER A 169 7.33 22.47 -1.14
C SER A 169 8.76 22.17 -0.68
N ILE A 170 9.01 22.22 0.63
CA ILE A 170 10.34 21.97 1.17
C ILE A 170 10.83 20.54 0.91
N TYR A 171 9.95 19.51 0.91
CA TYR A 171 10.33 18.14 0.58
C TYR A 171 10.63 17.98 -0.91
N VAL A 172 9.87 18.67 -1.77
CA VAL A 172 10.12 18.70 -3.22
C VAL A 172 11.44 19.42 -3.52
N GLU A 173 11.68 20.59 -2.94
CA GLU A 173 12.91 21.38 -3.10
C GLU A 173 14.15 20.64 -2.62
N GLN A 174 14.04 19.90 -1.52
CA GLN A 174 15.14 19.09 -0.97
C GLN A 174 15.28 17.72 -1.64
N GLY A 175 14.46 17.41 -2.65
CA GLY A 175 14.52 16.13 -3.35
C GLY A 175 14.34 14.92 -2.43
N VAL A 176 13.51 15.06 -1.40
CA VAL A 176 13.36 14.02 -0.36
C VAL A 176 12.88 12.72 -0.96
N ARG A 177 11.91 12.77 -1.88
CA ARG A 177 11.28 11.59 -2.47
C ARG A 177 11.26 11.70 -3.99
N LEU A 178 11.98 10.78 -4.64
CA LEU A 178 11.91 10.51 -6.08
C LEU A 178 11.79 8.98 -6.25
N ARG A 179 11.03 8.52 -7.21
CA ARG A 179 10.88 7.07 -7.45
C ARG A 179 12.16 6.39 -7.96
N SER A 180 13.12 7.17 -8.43
CA SER A 180 14.47 6.71 -8.80
C SER A 180 15.39 6.42 -7.60
N LEU A 181 15.02 6.83 -6.40
CA LEU A 181 15.77 6.59 -5.16
C LEU A 181 15.38 5.25 -4.54
N THR A 182 16.28 4.66 -3.75
CA THR A 182 15.93 3.54 -2.86
C THR A 182 15.15 4.03 -1.65
N LEU A 183 14.43 3.13 -0.98
CA LEU A 183 13.73 3.46 0.26
C LEU A 183 14.66 4.01 1.33
N GLU A 184 15.87 3.45 1.46
CA GLU A 184 16.92 3.93 2.36
C GLU A 184 17.32 5.39 2.05
N GLN A 185 17.52 5.72 0.77
CA GLN A 185 17.87 7.08 0.35
C GLN A 185 16.76 8.08 0.66
N VAL A 186 15.49 7.72 0.40
CA VAL A 186 14.32 8.55 0.75
C VAL A 186 14.28 8.82 2.25
N VAL A 187 14.51 7.80 3.07
CA VAL A 187 14.52 7.90 4.54
C VAL A 187 15.65 8.79 5.03
N SER A 188 16.87 8.58 4.51
CA SER A 188 18.03 9.43 4.84
C SER A 188 17.82 10.89 4.43
N ASN A 189 17.20 11.16 3.27
CA ASN A 189 16.84 12.50 2.85
C ASN A 189 15.78 13.13 3.78
N ALA A 190 14.75 12.37 4.16
CA ALA A 190 13.71 12.84 5.08
C ALA A 190 14.27 13.21 6.45
N ALA A 191 15.27 12.48 6.96
CA ALA A 191 15.91 12.76 8.24
C ALA A 191 16.68 14.10 8.26
N ARG A 192 17.09 14.62 7.10
CA ARG A 192 17.78 15.91 6.98
C ARG A 192 16.83 17.11 7.04
N VAL A 193 15.55 16.91 6.74
CA VAL A 193 14.55 17.98 6.78
C VAL A 193 13.95 18.05 8.17
N PRO A 194 13.83 19.24 8.78
CA PRO A 194 13.21 19.41 10.09
C PRO A 194 11.75 18.92 10.11
N LEU A 195 11.29 18.48 11.27
CA LEU A 195 9.89 18.13 11.52
C LEU A 195 8.98 19.36 11.50
N PHE A 196 7.71 19.16 11.18
CA PHE A 196 6.67 20.21 11.20
C PHE A 196 6.01 20.36 12.58
N SER A 197 6.21 19.41 13.49
CA SER A 197 5.76 19.47 14.89
C SER A 197 6.63 18.55 15.75
N ASP A 198 6.58 18.75 17.07
CA ASP A 198 7.18 17.78 17.97
C ASP A 198 6.47 16.43 17.86
N PRO A 199 7.23 15.31 17.94
CA PRO A 199 6.65 13.97 17.90
C PRO A 199 5.57 13.77 18.95
N GLY A 200 4.51 13.04 18.60
CA GLY A 200 3.39 12.73 19.48
C GLY A 200 2.39 13.86 19.73
N THR A 201 2.65 15.09 19.25
CA THR A 201 1.84 16.26 19.63
C THR A 201 0.73 16.62 18.65
N ARG A 202 0.87 16.26 17.38
CA ARG A 202 -0.07 16.66 16.33
C ARG A 202 -0.18 15.58 15.25
N PHE A 203 -1.41 15.33 14.77
CA PHE A 203 -1.64 14.53 13.56
C PHE A 203 -1.13 15.32 12.32
N GLY A 204 -0.28 14.64 11.51
CA GLY A 204 0.26 15.17 10.27
C GLY A 204 0.39 14.05 9.23
N TYR A 205 -0.53 14.02 8.26
CA TYR A 205 -0.51 13.01 7.21
C TYR A 205 0.67 13.22 6.26
N GLY A 206 1.60 12.27 6.23
CA GLY A 206 2.86 12.44 5.49
C GLY A 206 3.63 11.17 5.24
N LEU A 207 4.97 11.24 5.32
CA LEU A 207 5.90 10.17 4.99
C LEU A 207 5.99 9.05 6.05
N SER A 208 5.24 9.11 7.14
CA SER A 208 5.34 8.15 8.25
C SER A 208 5.34 6.69 7.80
N ALA A 209 4.43 6.30 6.91
CA ALA A 209 4.35 4.91 6.42
C ALA A 209 5.53 4.54 5.48
N THR A 210 6.14 5.51 4.82
CA THR A 210 7.37 5.31 4.04
C THR A 210 8.53 4.98 4.98
N ILE A 211 8.67 5.74 6.09
CA ILE A 211 9.69 5.45 7.13
C ILE A 211 9.42 4.10 7.79
N LEU A 212 8.16 3.77 8.08
CA LEU A 212 7.78 2.46 8.63
C LEU A 212 8.17 1.32 7.67
N GLY A 213 8.01 1.51 6.36
CA GLY A 213 8.48 0.55 5.35
C GLY A 213 9.98 0.27 5.46
N ARG A 214 10.81 1.30 5.67
CA ARG A 214 12.25 1.11 5.89
C ARG A 214 12.54 0.38 7.20
N LEU A 215 11.82 0.67 8.26
CA LEU A 215 11.96 -0.05 9.52
C LEU A 215 11.64 -1.55 9.36
N ILE A 216 10.62 -1.89 8.57
CA ILE A 216 10.31 -3.29 8.22
C ILE A 216 11.52 -3.96 7.55
N GLU A 217 12.18 -3.29 6.58
CA GLU A 217 13.38 -3.82 5.94
C GLU A 217 14.53 -4.01 6.96
N VAL A 218 14.72 -3.06 7.87
CA VAL A 218 15.76 -3.14 8.91
C VAL A 218 15.50 -4.28 9.89
N TRP A 219 14.25 -4.48 10.31
CA TRP A 219 13.89 -5.53 11.27
C TRP A 219 13.91 -6.92 10.65
N SER A 220 13.46 -7.07 9.41
CA SER A 220 13.38 -8.36 8.72
C SER A 220 14.67 -8.77 8.02
N GLY A 221 15.53 -7.80 7.66
CA GLY A 221 16.69 -8.03 6.79
C GLY A 221 16.33 -8.33 5.33
N GLN A 222 15.07 -8.11 4.93
CA GLN A 222 14.53 -8.36 3.59
C GLN A 222 14.05 -7.05 2.95
N THR A 223 13.85 -7.04 1.63
CA THR A 223 13.21 -5.91 0.93
C THR A 223 11.72 -5.86 1.25
N LEU A 224 11.11 -4.66 1.22
CA LEU A 224 9.73 -4.47 1.61
C LEU A 224 8.74 -5.30 0.77
N ASP A 225 8.99 -5.45 -0.52
CA ASP A 225 8.17 -6.29 -1.40
C ASP A 225 8.25 -7.78 -1.04
N SER A 226 9.44 -8.27 -0.66
CA SER A 226 9.62 -9.65 -0.19
C SER A 226 8.83 -9.89 1.10
N VAL A 227 8.93 -8.98 2.08
CA VAL A 227 8.17 -9.10 3.33
C VAL A 227 6.66 -9.09 3.06
N PHE A 228 6.19 -8.19 2.21
CA PHE A 228 4.76 -8.14 1.86
C PHE A 228 4.31 -9.42 1.15
N ALA A 229 5.09 -9.89 0.17
CA ALA A 229 4.78 -11.10 -0.57
C ALA A 229 4.68 -12.33 0.35
N GLU A 230 5.67 -12.52 1.23
CA GLU A 230 5.76 -13.72 2.08
C GLU A 230 4.82 -13.67 3.28
N ARG A 231 4.66 -12.50 3.90
CA ARG A 231 4.00 -12.38 5.20
C ARG A 231 2.55 -11.89 5.11
N VAL A 232 2.16 -11.27 3.99
CA VAL A 232 0.82 -10.72 3.80
C VAL A 232 0.16 -11.33 2.57
N PHE A 233 0.78 -11.18 1.38
CA PHE A 233 0.08 -11.53 0.14
C PHE A 233 -0.07 -13.03 -0.05
N ALA A 234 0.97 -13.82 0.19
CA ALA A 234 0.89 -15.28 0.03
C ALA A 234 -0.10 -15.93 1.02
N PRO A 235 -0.11 -15.60 2.33
CA PRO A 235 -1.11 -16.15 3.27
C PRO A 235 -2.55 -15.77 2.93
N LEU A 236 -2.78 -14.59 2.33
CA LEU A 236 -4.09 -14.09 1.95
C LEU A 236 -4.45 -14.39 0.48
N GLU A 237 -3.55 -15.06 -0.25
CA GLU A 237 -3.71 -15.36 -1.68
C GLU A 237 -3.99 -14.10 -2.53
N MET A 238 -3.32 -13.00 -2.23
CA MET A 238 -3.39 -11.71 -2.92
C MET A 238 -2.42 -11.71 -4.11
N GLN A 239 -2.77 -12.41 -5.19
CA GLN A 239 -1.86 -12.67 -6.31
C GLN A 239 -1.68 -11.47 -7.25
N ASP A 240 -2.60 -10.51 -7.19
CA ASP A 240 -2.62 -9.31 -8.03
C ASP A 240 -2.08 -8.06 -7.33
N THR A 241 -1.60 -8.21 -6.08
CA THR A 241 -1.08 -7.07 -5.30
C THR A 241 0.43 -6.99 -5.41
N VAL A 242 0.93 -5.91 -6.02
CA VAL A 242 2.34 -5.75 -6.39
C VAL A 242 2.78 -4.28 -6.32
N PHE A 243 4.10 -4.02 -6.24
CA PHE A 243 4.68 -2.67 -6.39
C PHE A 243 4.88 -2.24 -7.85
N TYR A 244 4.88 -3.19 -8.75
CA TYR A 244 5.13 -2.99 -10.17
C TYR A 244 4.28 -3.95 -10.98
N VAL A 245 3.63 -3.46 -12.03
CA VAL A 245 2.81 -4.27 -12.94
C VAL A 245 3.61 -4.68 -14.16
N ASP A 246 3.81 -5.98 -14.33
CA ASP A 246 4.41 -6.59 -15.50
C ASP A 246 3.52 -6.40 -16.76
N PRO A 247 4.03 -6.68 -17.98
CA PRO A 247 3.26 -6.47 -19.22
C PRO A 247 1.91 -7.20 -19.28
N GLU A 248 1.76 -8.36 -18.63
CA GLU A 248 0.48 -9.08 -18.61
C GLU A 248 -0.53 -8.38 -17.70
N ARG A 249 -0.11 -7.96 -16.50
CA ARG A 249 -0.94 -7.20 -15.57
C ARG A 249 -1.29 -5.81 -16.10
N GLN A 250 -0.44 -5.19 -16.92
CA GLN A 250 -0.72 -3.88 -17.53
C GLN A 250 -1.99 -3.89 -18.38
N LYS A 251 -2.36 -5.01 -18.99
CA LYS A 251 -3.59 -5.16 -19.77
C LYS A 251 -4.86 -4.98 -18.93
N ARG A 252 -4.76 -5.15 -17.61
CA ARG A 252 -5.85 -5.02 -16.64
C ARG A 252 -5.76 -3.73 -15.80
N LEU A 253 -4.68 -2.95 -15.95
CA LEU A 253 -4.45 -1.74 -15.16
C LEU A 253 -5.39 -0.62 -15.58
N ALA A 254 -6.19 -0.11 -14.65
CA ALA A 254 -7.09 1.02 -14.88
C ALA A 254 -6.30 2.33 -15.08
N THR A 255 -6.73 3.12 -16.06
CA THR A 255 -6.21 4.48 -16.27
C THR A 255 -6.72 5.40 -15.17
N VAL A 256 -5.81 6.20 -14.60
CA VAL A 256 -6.20 7.24 -13.63
C VAL A 256 -6.67 8.47 -14.41
N TYR A 257 -7.79 9.02 -13.98
CA TYR A 257 -8.38 10.22 -14.57
C TYR A 257 -8.48 11.35 -13.56
N ARG A 258 -8.39 12.56 -14.08
CA ARG A 258 -8.66 13.80 -13.35
C ARG A 258 -9.56 14.70 -14.21
N PRO A 259 -10.57 15.36 -13.62
CA PRO A 259 -11.37 16.34 -14.36
C PRO A 259 -10.50 17.54 -14.72
N ASP A 260 -10.62 18.02 -15.96
CA ASP A 260 -10.10 19.29 -16.43
C ASP A 260 -11.00 20.47 -15.99
N ALA A 261 -10.70 21.68 -16.48
CA ALA A 261 -11.46 22.89 -16.13
C ALA A 261 -12.92 22.83 -16.58
N ASP A 262 -13.22 22.05 -17.61
CA ASP A 262 -14.57 21.87 -18.15
C ASP A 262 -15.28 20.64 -17.54
N GLY A 263 -14.65 19.98 -16.56
CA GLY A 263 -15.16 18.79 -15.90
C GLY A 263 -14.97 17.50 -16.70
N GLN A 264 -14.24 17.53 -17.83
CA GLN A 264 -13.99 16.35 -18.64
C GLN A 264 -12.85 15.52 -18.05
N LEU A 265 -13.04 14.20 -17.98
CA LEU A 265 -12.02 13.28 -17.48
C LEU A 265 -10.84 13.19 -18.46
N ARG A 266 -9.63 13.50 -17.98
CA ARG A 266 -8.39 13.37 -18.73
C ARG A 266 -7.44 12.39 -18.03
N PRO A 267 -6.71 11.57 -18.81
CA PRO A 267 -5.66 10.71 -18.24
C PRO A 267 -4.68 11.53 -17.39
N HIS A 268 -4.35 11.03 -16.22
CA HIS A 268 -3.48 11.71 -15.26
C HIS A 268 -2.54 10.73 -14.56
N GLU A 269 -1.24 10.83 -14.85
CA GLU A 269 -0.23 10.10 -14.06
C GLU A 269 0.24 10.98 -12.89
N MET A 270 0.13 10.45 -11.69
CA MET A 270 0.50 11.17 -10.45
C MET A 270 1.97 11.02 -10.08
N GLU A 271 2.66 10.05 -10.67
CA GLU A 271 4.02 9.71 -10.31
C GLU A 271 4.98 10.07 -11.48
N ASP A 272 6.18 10.53 -11.14
CA ASP A 272 7.27 10.85 -12.08
C ASP A 272 7.73 9.62 -12.88
N ILE A 273 7.65 8.43 -12.28
CA ILE A 273 7.87 7.14 -12.96
C ILE A 273 6.60 6.29 -12.75
N PRO A 274 5.91 5.87 -13.81
CA PRO A 274 4.65 5.15 -13.69
C PRO A 274 4.82 3.75 -13.06
N PHE A 275 3.74 3.21 -12.51
CA PHE A 275 3.71 1.86 -11.90
C PHE A 275 3.94 0.72 -12.90
N THR A 276 3.97 1.02 -14.20
CA THR A 276 4.30 0.10 -15.29
C THR A 276 5.81 -0.05 -15.51
N GLN A 277 6.63 0.66 -14.74
CA GLN A 277 8.08 0.57 -14.77
C GLN A 277 8.61 0.15 -13.40
N GLN A 278 9.55 -0.78 -13.39
CA GLN A 278 10.22 -1.19 -12.17
C GLN A 278 11.09 -0.04 -11.65
N VAL A 279 10.96 0.26 -10.36
CA VAL A 279 11.70 1.34 -9.70
C VAL A 279 12.33 0.82 -8.40
N PRO A 280 13.44 1.44 -7.94
CA PRO A 280 14.07 1.05 -6.68
C PRO A 280 13.25 1.45 -5.44
N LEU A 281 12.32 2.41 -5.55
CA LEU A 281 11.51 2.86 -4.42
C LEU A 281 10.33 1.92 -4.16
N LEU A 282 10.48 1.04 -3.19
CA LEU A 282 9.40 0.20 -2.64
C LEU A 282 8.72 0.96 -1.50
N GLU A 283 7.74 1.80 -1.81
CA GLU A 283 7.22 2.77 -0.85
C GLU A 283 6.00 2.27 -0.09
N GLY A 284 6.14 2.08 1.24
CA GLY A 284 5.07 1.63 2.12
C GLY A 284 3.91 2.64 2.30
N GLY A 285 4.03 3.85 1.76
CA GLY A 285 3.01 4.89 1.85
C GLY A 285 2.00 4.90 0.72
N VAL A 286 2.40 4.52 -0.52
CA VAL A 286 1.60 4.68 -1.75
C VAL A 286 1.99 3.72 -2.88
N GLY A 287 2.83 2.72 -2.63
CA GLY A 287 3.54 1.98 -3.68
C GLY A 287 2.77 0.84 -4.35
N LEU A 288 1.60 0.43 -3.88
CA LEU A 288 0.94 -0.78 -4.35
C LEU A 288 -0.07 -0.54 -5.48
N VAL A 289 -0.16 -1.54 -6.33
CA VAL A 289 -1.28 -1.83 -7.22
C VAL A 289 -1.97 -3.08 -6.69
N SER A 290 -3.29 -3.14 -6.77
CA SER A 290 -4.08 -4.29 -6.31
C SER A 290 -5.37 -4.43 -7.11
N SER A 291 -6.02 -5.59 -7.04
CA SER A 291 -7.39 -5.80 -7.48
C SER A 291 -8.38 -5.55 -6.33
N THR A 292 -9.64 -5.32 -6.67
CA THR A 292 -10.72 -5.21 -5.68
C THR A 292 -10.84 -6.48 -4.85
N LEU A 293 -10.72 -7.66 -5.46
CA LEU A 293 -10.84 -8.94 -4.77
C LEU A 293 -9.66 -9.23 -3.82
N ASP A 294 -8.43 -8.90 -4.21
CA ASP A 294 -7.29 -9.02 -3.31
C ASP A 294 -7.44 -8.11 -2.09
N PHE A 295 -7.84 -6.85 -2.33
CA PHE A 295 -8.04 -5.93 -1.23
C PHE A 295 -9.24 -6.30 -0.35
N ALA A 296 -10.26 -6.96 -0.93
CA ALA A 296 -11.37 -7.56 -0.21
C ALA A 296 -10.89 -8.66 0.75
N LYS A 297 -9.99 -9.56 0.31
CA LYS A 297 -9.36 -10.56 1.18
C LYS A 297 -8.60 -9.92 2.34
N PHE A 298 -7.78 -8.91 2.04
CA PHE A 298 -7.06 -8.15 3.06
C PHE A 298 -8.00 -7.51 4.10
N SER A 299 -9.15 -7.02 3.69
CA SER A 299 -10.11 -6.33 4.57
C SER A 299 -10.91 -7.27 5.49
N GLN A 300 -10.71 -8.60 5.38
CA GLN A 300 -11.36 -9.60 6.25
C GLN A 300 -10.50 -9.98 7.48
N LEU A 301 -9.30 -9.42 7.61
CA LEU A 301 -8.47 -9.54 8.80
C LEU A 301 -9.04 -8.67 9.93
#